data_b17bbadf25543ef8586e013970990ac1
#
_entry.id   b17bbadf25543ef8586e013970990ac1
#
_cell.length_a   1.000
_cell.length_b   1.000
_cell.length_c   1.000
_cell.angle_alpha   90.00
_cell.angle_beta   90.00
_cell.angle_gamma   90.00
#
_symmetry.space_group_name_H-M   'P 1'
#
loop_
_entity.id
_entity.type
_entity.pdbx_description
1 polymer ?
#
loop_
_entity_poly.entity_id
_entity_poly.type
_entity_poly.pdbx_seq_one_letter_code
_entity_poly.pdbx_strand_id
1 'polypeptide(L)'
;LMTLEQLIARHQRNAETINALNRGKNLKKFLGNILPNEMLEDLFENGSIFKYNVYKDNYAKMSSGQTMLTNLIIDITANVRSNCLIMIDEPEVHLHPNAITQIINVVNLVCEKFSSCCIMATHSPLVIQSLLSRNVLIMERDVDGMPVIRQMRVESLGENLTTINEEIFSNGQRDKYYRRLIEKAVEGKES
;
A
#
# COMPACT_ATOMS: atom_id res chain seq x y z
N LEU A 1 -16.91 4.80 8.83
CA LEU A 1 -17.08 4.25 7.48
C LEU A 1 -17.81 5.28 6.62
N MET A 2 -17.27 5.59 5.43
CA MET A 2 -17.95 6.47 4.47
C MET A 2 -19.21 5.80 3.94
N THR A 3 -20.30 6.59 3.78
CA THR A 3 -21.51 6.12 3.10
C THR A 3 -21.26 6.00 1.58
N LEU A 4 -22.12 5.25 0.88
CA LEU A 4 -22.06 5.14 -0.57
C LEU A 4 -22.16 6.51 -1.26
N GLU A 5 -23.04 7.38 -0.76
CA GLU A 5 -23.21 8.75 -1.29
C GLU A 5 -21.93 9.59 -1.12
N GLN A 6 -21.26 9.47 0.02
CA GLN A 6 -19.98 10.16 0.25
C GLN A 6 -18.88 9.66 -0.69
N LEU A 7 -18.84 8.34 -0.95
CA LEU A 7 -17.89 7.74 -1.88
C LEU A 7 -18.12 8.25 -3.32
N ILE A 8 -19.38 8.30 -3.74
CA ILE A 8 -19.80 8.84 -5.05
C ILE A 8 -19.36 10.29 -5.21
N ALA A 9 -19.70 11.12 -4.23
CA ALA A 9 -19.37 12.54 -4.25
C ALA A 9 -17.86 12.79 -4.25
N ARG A 10 -17.09 11.97 -3.53
CA ARG A 10 -15.62 12.01 -3.54
C ARG A 10 -15.07 11.65 -4.91
N HIS A 11 -15.57 10.57 -5.52
CA HIS A 11 -15.13 10.17 -6.85
C HIS A 11 -15.41 11.23 -7.91
N GLN A 12 -16.59 11.82 -7.90
CA GLN A 12 -16.96 12.89 -8.84
C GLN A 12 -16.03 14.10 -8.72
N ARG A 13 -15.78 14.58 -7.49
CA ARG A 13 -14.86 15.71 -7.24
C ARG A 13 -13.43 15.37 -7.72
N ASN A 14 -12.95 14.17 -7.45
CA ASN A 14 -11.62 13.75 -7.90
C ASN A 14 -11.53 13.69 -9.43
N ALA A 15 -12.54 13.15 -10.11
CA ALA A 15 -12.60 13.10 -11.57
C ALA A 15 -12.59 14.50 -12.19
N GLU A 16 -13.39 15.43 -11.65
CA GLU A 16 -13.41 16.83 -12.07
C GLU A 16 -12.03 17.49 -11.87
N THR A 17 -11.41 17.27 -10.72
CA THR A 17 -10.07 17.80 -10.41
C THR A 17 -9.00 17.24 -11.37
N ILE A 18 -9.00 15.93 -11.63
CA ILE A 18 -8.06 15.27 -12.54
C ILE A 18 -8.21 15.82 -13.95
N ASN A 19 -9.44 16.00 -14.42
CA ASN A 19 -9.74 16.55 -15.74
C ASN A 19 -9.34 18.04 -15.82
N ALA A 20 -9.67 18.86 -14.84
CA ALA A 20 -9.30 20.26 -14.75
C ALA A 20 -7.77 20.48 -14.74
N LEU A 21 -7.03 19.59 -14.07
CA LEU A 21 -5.57 19.62 -14.01
C LEU A 21 -4.90 18.91 -15.21
N ASN A 22 -5.68 18.42 -16.17
CA ASN A 22 -5.19 17.66 -17.34
C ASN A 22 -4.31 16.45 -16.96
N ARG A 23 -4.66 15.73 -15.88
CA ARG A 23 -3.92 14.59 -15.33
C ARG A 23 -4.41 13.24 -15.82
N GLY A 24 -5.40 13.19 -16.69
CA GLY A 24 -6.01 11.94 -17.18
C GLY A 24 -4.99 10.97 -17.79
N LYS A 25 -4.02 11.46 -18.57
CA LYS A 25 -2.95 10.64 -19.14
C LYS A 25 -2.04 10.02 -18.05
N ASN A 26 -1.75 10.78 -16.99
CA ASN A 26 -0.96 10.26 -15.87
C ASN A 26 -1.73 9.19 -15.10
N LEU A 27 -3.00 9.46 -14.80
CA LEU A 27 -3.88 8.49 -14.14
C LEU A 27 -4.00 7.21 -14.97
N LYS A 28 -4.23 7.31 -16.28
CA LYS A 28 -4.28 6.14 -17.17
C LYS A 28 -3.00 5.31 -17.10
N LYS A 29 -1.83 5.95 -17.11
CA LYS A 29 -0.53 5.29 -16.94
C LYS A 29 -0.41 4.58 -15.59
N PHE A 30 -0.86 5.20 -14.51
CA PHE A 30 -0.79 4.62 -13.17
C PHE A 30 -1.73 3.41 -13.03
N LEU A 31 -2.98 3.55 -13.48
CA LEU A 31 -3.98 2.49 -13.44
C LEU A 31 -3.65 1.31 -14.34
N GLY A 32 -2.90 1.52 -15.42
CA GLY A 32 -2.43 0.45 -16.32
C GLY A 32 -1.51 -0.58 -15.66
N ASN A 33 -0.99 -0.28 -14.45
CA ASN A 33 -0.25 -1.26 -13.64
C ASN A 33 -1.17 -2.17 -12.79
N ILE A 34 -2.47 -1.87 -12.74
CA ILE A 34 -3.44 -2.54 -11.86
C ILE A 34 -4.57 -3.17 -12.63
N LEU A 35 -5.07 -2.47 -13.64
CA LEU A 35 -6.25 -2.86 -14.41
C LEU A 35 -5.87 -3.44 -15.77
N PRO A 36 -6.62 -4.44 -16.24
CA PRO A 36 -6.54 -4.90 -17.63
C PRO A 36 -6.85 -3.76 -18.61
N ASN A 37 -6.25 -3.82 -19.80
CA ASN A 37 -6.41 -2.79 -20.83
C ASN A 37 -7.88 -2.51 -21.19
N GLU A 38 -8.73 -3.55 -21.28
CA GLU A 38 -10.15 -3.41 -21.58
C GLU A 38 -10.86 -2.54 -20.53
N MET A 39 -10.65 -2.81 -19.24
CA MET A 39 -11.22 -2.01 -18.16
C MET A 39 -10.65 -0.57 -18.15
N LEU A 40 -9.37 -0.46 -18.50
CA LEU A 40 -8.71 0.84 -18.55
C LEU A 40 -9.27 1.72 -19.67
N GLU A 41 -9.51 1.16 -20.86
CA GLU A 41 -10.11 1.92 -21.96
C GLU A 41 -11.54 2.35 -21.61
N ASP A 42 -12.31 1.51 -20.96
CA ASP A 42 -13.67 1.84 -20.50
C ASP A 42 -13.72 3.01 -19.51
N LEU A 43 -12.64 3.26 -18.74
CA LEU A 43 -12.59 4.33 -17.76
C LEU A 43 -12.24 5.71 -18.36
N PHE A 44 -11.76 5.76 -19.60
CA PHE A 44 -11.26 7.00 -20.20
C PHE A 44 -11.89 7.28 -21.56
N GLU A 45 -12.28 8.51 -21.79
CA GLU A 45 -12.70 9.02 -23.08
C GLU A 45 -11.87 10.26 -23.43
N ASN A 46 -11.21 10.26 -24.59
CA ASN A 46 -10.36 11.37 -25.04
C ASN A 46 -9.33 11.85 -24.00
N GLY A 47 -8.81 10.92 -23.17
CA GLY A 47 -7.84 11.20 -22.11
C GLY A 47 -8.44 11.78 -20.83
N SER A 48 -9.75 11.92 -20.73
CA SER A 48 -10.48 12.34 -19.55
C SER A 48 -11.08 11.14 -18.82
N ILE A 49 -11.08 11.14 -17.50
CA ILE A 49 -11.74 10.11 -16.70
C ILE A 49 -13.27 10.34 -16.73
N PHE A 50 -14.00 9.25 -16.84
CA PHE A 50 -15.46 9.28 -16.90
C PHE A 50 -16.16 9.71 -15.61
N LYS A 51 -17.42 10.12 -15.81
CA LYS A 51 -18.39 10.35 -14.75
C LYS A 51 -18.77 9.04 -14.06
N TYR A 52 -19.25 9.15 -12.83
CA TYR A 52 -19.54 8.06 -11.91
C TYR A 52 -20.33 6.85 -12.47
N ASN A 53 -21.29 7.04 -13.37
CA ASN A 53 -22.13 5.94 -13.85
C ASN A 53 -21.31 4.86 -14.59
N VAL A 54 -20.39 5.26 -15.46
CA VAL A 54 -19.48 4.32 -16.17
C VAL A 54 -18.52 3.66 -15.17
N TYR A 55 -18.05 4.44 -14.19
CA TYR A 55 -17.22 3.93 -13.12
C TYR A 55 -17.95 2.88 -12.27
N LYS A 56 -19.23 3.07 -11.94
CA LYS A 56 -20.05 2.09 -11.19
C LYS A 56 -20.16 0.75 -11.91
N ASP A 57 -20.38 0.76 -13.22
CA ASP A 57 -20.52 -0.47 -13.99
C ASP A 57 -19.20 -1.24 -14.11
N ASN A 58 -18.07 -0.53 -14.23
CA ASN A 58 -16.74 -1.13 -14.23
C ASN A 58 -16.31 -1.56 -12.82
N TYR A 59 -16.74 -0.84 -11.79
CA TYR A 59 -16.48 -1.19 -10.39
C TYR A 59 -17.05 -2.56 -10.01
N ALA A 60 -18.23 -2.89 -10.53
CA ALA A 60 -18.85 -4.19 -10.32
C ALA A 60 -18.05 -5.37 -10.91
N LYS A 61 -17.17 -5.08 -11.88
CA LYS A 61 -16.29 -6.07 -12.53
C LYS A 61 -14.91 -6.19 -11.86
N MET A 62 -14.55 -5.25 -11.01
CA MET A 62 -13.26 -5.25 -10.30
C MET A 62 -13.29 -6.14 -9.07
N SER A 63 -12.15 -6.79 -8.77
CA SER A 63 -11.96 -7.39 -7.46
C SER A 63 -11.89 -6.31 -6.36
N SER A 64 -12.13 -6.69 -5.10
CA SER A 64 -12.05 -5.75 -3.97
C SER A 64 -10.70 -5.04 -3.88
N GLY A 65 -9.61 -5.76 -4.14
CA GLY A 65 -8.26 -5.18 -4.17
C GLY A 65 -8.06 -4.19 -5.32
N GLN A 66 -8.52 -4.52 -6.53
CA GLN A 66 -8.47 -3.60 -7.67
C GLN A 66 -9.29 -2.33 -7.40
N THR A 67 -10.47 -2.50 -6.85
CA THR A 67 -11.34 -1.39 -6.42
C THR A 67 -10.65 -0.45 -5.45
N MET A 68 -10.04 -1.00 -4.40
CA MET A 68 -9.34 -0.22 -3.37
C MET A 68 -8.14 0.52 -3.96
N LEU A 69 -7.31 -0.16 -4.75
CA LEU A 69 -6.15 0.44 -5.39
C LEU A 69 -6.54 1.53 -6.40
N THR A 70 -7.57 1.29 -7.21
CA THR A 70 -8.08 2.26 -8.17
C THR A 70 -8.53 3.54 -7.46
N ASN A 71 -9.28 3.43 -6.37
CA ASN A 71 -9.70 4.57 -5.56
C ASN A 71 -8.52 5.33 -4.97
N LEU A 72 -7.58 4.61 -4.36
CA LEU A 72 -6.39 5.23 -3.77
C LEU A 72 -5.60 6.03 -4.81
N ILE A 73 -5.42 5.48 -6.02
CA ILE A 73 -4.66 6.14 -7.07
C ILE A 73 -5.41 7.33 -7.65
N ILE A 74 -6.73 7.24 -7.79
CA ILE A 74 -7.57 8.39 -8.16
C ILE A 74 -7.44 9.50 -7.12
N ASP A 75 -7.54 9.16 -5.82
CA ASP A 75 -7.38 10.12 -4.73
C ASP A 75 -6.00 10.79 -4.73
N ILE A 76 -4.94 10.02 -4.85
CA ILE A 76 -3.57 10.55 -4.92
C ILE A 76 -3.43 11.44 -6.16
N THR A 77 -3.86 10.99 -7.34
CA THR A 77 -3.70 11.73 -8.59
C THR A 77 -4.48 13.05 -8.59
N ALA A 78 -5.65 13.09 -7.94
CA ALA A 78 -6.43 14.32 -7.81
C ALA A 78 -5.75 15.34 -6.89
N ASN A 79 -5.14 14.89 -5.79
CA ASN A 79 -4.72 15.76 -4.70
C ASN A 79 -3.21 16.03 -4.64
N VAL A 80 -2.38 15.17 -5.25
CA VAL A 80 -0.92 15.31 -5.24
C VAL A 80 -0.49 16.64 -5.85
N ARG A 81 0.49 17.30 -5.23
CA ARG A 81 1.18 18.48 -5.75
C ARG A 81 2.64 18.16 -6.03
N SER A 82 3.29 18.95 -6.87
CA SER A 82 4.74 18.80 -7.03
C SER A 82 5.47 19.13 -5.73
N ASN A 83 6.51 18.38 -5.44
CA ASN A 83 7.34 18.53 -4.23
C ASN A 83 6.54 18.37 -2.93
N CYS A 84 5.59 17.45 -2.87
CA CYS A 84 4.84 17.17 -1.65
C CYS A 84 5.31 15.89 -0.98
N LEU A 85 4.90 15.71 0.27
CA LEU A 85 5.01 14.47 1.02
C LEU A 85 3.67 13.75 0.98
N ILE A 86 3.68 12.50 0.51
CA ILE A 86 2.55 11.58 0.56
C ILE A 86 2.73 10.70 1.79
N MET A 87 1.71 10.58 2.61
CA MET A 87 1.70 9.70 3.77
C MET A 87 0.63 8.64 3.59
N ILE A 88 1.01 7.37 3.70
CA ILE A 88 0.10 6.22 3.56
C ILE A 88 0.26 5.36 4.80
N ASP A 89 -0.85 5.06 5.47
CA ASP A 89 -0.89 4.20 6.64
C ASP A 89 -1.54 2.87 6.28
N GLU A 90 -0.86 1.77 6.58
CA GLU A 90 -1.33 0.39 6.39
C GLU A 90 -1.91 0.12 4.97
N PRO A 91 -1.16 0.41 3.89
CA PRO A 91 -1.70 0.26 2.53
C PRO A 91 -2.08 -1.17 2.16
N GLU A 92 -1.53 -2.15 2.87
CA GLU A 92 -1.76 -3.58 2.66
C GLU A 92 -3.07 -4.10 3.26
N VAL A 93 -3.72 -3.35 4.13
CA VAL A 93 -4.96 -3.79 4.78
C VAL A 93 -6.01 -4.12 3.72
N HIS A 94 -6.50 -5.34 3.75
CA HIS A 94 -7.45 -5.93 2.78
C HIS A 94 -6.89 -6.16 1.36
N LEU A 95 -5.57 -6.04 1.13
CA LEU A 95 -4.97 -6.34 -0.17
C LEU A 95 -4.44 -7.78 -0.25
N HIS A 96 -4.61 -8.37 -1.44
CA HIS A 96 -3.91 -9.62 -1.77
C HIS A 96 -2.40 -9.32 -1.95
N PRO A 97 -1.49 -10.26 -1.62
CA PRO A 97 -0.04 -10.08 -1.76
C PRO A 97 0.41 -9.48 -3.11
N ASN A 98 -0.17 -9.92 -4.21
CA ASN A 98 0.17 -9.39 -5.55
C ASN A 98 -0.20 -7.89 -5.70
N ALA A 99 -1.22 -7.42 -5.00
CA ALA A 99 -1.64 -6.03 -5.05
C ALA A 99 -0.70 -5.10 -4.26
N ILE A 100 0.05 -5.65 -3.28
CA ILE A 100 1.06 -4.90 -2.51
C ILE A 100 2.19 -4.44 -3.42
N THR A 101 2.72 -5.30 -4.26
CA THR A 101 3.76 -4.91 -5.24
C THR A 101 3.25 -3.86 -6.23
N GLN A 102 1.99 -3.99 -6.66
CA GLN A 102 1.37 -3.02 -7.56
C GLN A 102 1.26 -1.62 -6.94
N ILE A 103 0.82 -1.51 -5.67
CA ILE A 103 0.73 -0.20 -5.00
C ILE A 103 2.10 0.46 -4.85
N ILE A 104 3.13 -0.30 -4.48
CA ILE A 104 4.50 0.23 -4.33
C ILE A 104 5.00 0.77 -5.67
N ASN A 105 4.82 0.02 -6.75
CA ASN A 105 5.20 0.45 -8.09
C ASN A 105 4.48 1.73 -8.52
N VAL A 106 3.18 1.82 -8.28
CA VAL A 106 2.41 3.01 -8.64
C VAL A 106 2.77 4.21 -7.78
N VAL A 107 2.97 4.04 -6.48
CA VAL A 107 3.44 5.13 -5.59
C VAL A 107 4.80 5.66 -6.06
N ASN A 108 5.73 4.79 -6.45
CA ASN A 108 7.00 5.21 -7.03
C ASN A 108 6.81 6.03 -8.31
N LEU A 109 5.97 5.58 -9.24
CA LEU A 109 5.66 6.33 -10.48
C LEU A 109 5.03 7.70 -10.20
N VAL A 110 4.18 7.79 -9.18
CA VAL A 110 3.60 9.07 -8.74
C VAL A 110 4.67 9.98 -8.16
N CYS A 111 5.52 9.46 -7.26
CA CYS A 111 6.61 10.21 -6.65
C CYS A 111 7.57 10.76 -7.70
N GLU A 112 7.98 9.95 -8.67
CA GLU A 112 8.81 10.38 -9.80
C GLU A 112 8.12 11.46 -10.63
N LYS A 113 6.85 11.25 -10.99
CA LYS A 113 6.12 12.18 -11.86
C LYS A 113 5.93 13.55 -11.25
N PHE A 114 5.73 13.61 -9.93
CA PHE A 114 5.44 14.85 -9.20
C PHE A 114 6.64 15.36 -8.38
N SER A 115 7.82 14.75 -8.53
CA SER A 115 9.01 15.09 -7.73
C SER A 115 8.72 15.09 -6.23
N SER A 116 7.93 14.12 -5.78
CA SER A 116 7.39 14.03 -4.43
C SER A 116 8.02 12.86 -3.69
N CYS A 117 7.87 12.82 -2.36
CA CYS A 117 8.30 11.72 -1.52
C CYS A 117 7.09 11.02 -0.92
N CYS A 118 7.25 9.73 -0.57
CA CYS A 118 6.25 8.98 0.16
C CYS A 118 6.85 8.40 1.44
N ILE A 119 6.11 8.53 2.55
CA ILE A 119 6.33 7.76 3.78
C ILE A 119 5.15 6.80 3.92
N MET A 120 5.47 5.52 4.09
CA MET A 120 4.50 4.46 4.22
C MET A 120 4.69 3.78 5.58
N ALA A 121 3.68 3.81 6.44
CA ALA A 121 3.67 3.03 7.66
C ALA A 121 3.04 1.67 7.39
N THR A 122 3.68 0.60 7.84
CA THR A 122 3.23 -0.77 7.59
C THR A 122 3.75 -1.72 8.66
N HIS A 123 3.01 -2.78 8.91
CA HIS A 123 3.47 -3.93 9.68
C HIS A 123 3.67 -5.19 8.80
N SER A 124 3.53 -5.06 7.48
CA SER A 124 3.60 -6.19 6.54
C SER A 124 5.03 -6.45 6.06
N PRO A 125 5.58 -7.64 6.30
CA PRO A 125 6.88 -8.01 5.75
C PRO A 125 6.87 -8.09 4.21
N LEU A 126 5.71 -8.25 3.58
CA LEU A 126 5.56 -8.24 2.12
C LEU A 126 5.81 -6.86 1.51
N VAL A 127 5.38 -5.79 2.20
CA VAL A 127 5.70 -4.42 1.79
C VAL A 127 7.20 -4.21 1.86
N ILE A 128 7.82 -4.63 2.96
CA ILE A 128 9.26 -4.48 3.21
C ILE A 128 10.08 -5.26 2.20
N GLN A 129 9.67 -6.50 1.86
CA GLN A 129 10.31 -7.34 0.84
C GLN A 129 10.37 -6.65 -0.54
N SER A 130 9.49 -5.71 -0.81
CA SER A 130 9.43 -4.98 -2.09
C SER A 130 10.27 -3.69 -2.10
N LEU A 131 11.00 -3.39 -1.03
CA LEU A 131 11.79 -2.18 -0.85
C LEU A 131 13.26 -2.49 -0.57
N LEU A 132 14.14 -1.59 -0.97
CA LEU A 132 15.55 -1.63 -0.56
C LEU A 132 15.68 -1.30 0.93
N SER A 133 16.53 -2.01 1.66
CA SER A 133 16.74 -1.84 3.10
C SER A 133 17.07 -0.40 3.51
N ARG A 134 17.78 0.34 2.68
CA ARG A 134 18.07 1.77 2.89
C ARG A 134 16.81 2.66 2.98
N ASN A 135 15.70 2.19 2.45
CA ASN A 135 14.40 2.89 2.46
C ASN A 135 13.49 2.38 3.58
N VAL A 136 13.97 1.45 4.42
CA VAL A 136 13.20 0.85 5.50
C VAL A 136 13.73 1.32 6.84
N LEU A 137 12.85 1.90 7.63
CA LEU A 137 13.10 2.28 9.03
C LEU A 137 12.23 1.43 9.94
N ILE A 138 12.84 0.79 10.91
CA ILE A 138 12.14 -0.01 11.91
C ILE A 138 11.93 0.86 13.16
N MET A 139 10.67 0.97 13.58
CA MET A 139 10.31 1.67 14.80
C MET A 139 9.98 0.63 15.87
N GLU A 140 10.70 0.68 16.96
CA GLU A 140 10.53 -0.22 18.11
C GLU A 140 10.53 0.57 19.44
N ARG A 141 10.25 -0.10 20.55
CA ARG A 141 10.35 0.53 21.88
C ARG A 141 11.57 0.00 22.58
N ASP A 142 12.31 0.89 23.23
CA ASP A 142 13.42 0.51 24.10
C ASP A 142 12.92 -0.09 25.44
N VAL A 143 13.86 -0.37 26.34
CA VAL A 143 13.58 -0.95 27.67
C VAL A 143 12.70 -0.04 28.55
N ASP A 144 12.75 1.26 28.31
CA ASP A 144 11.99 2.29 29.03
C ASP A 144 10.66 2.60 28.34
N GLY A 145 10.35 1.91 27.22
CA GLY A 145 9.12 2.07 26.45
C GLY A 145 9.15 3.26 25.49
N MET A 146 10.29 3.93 25.32
CA MET A 146 10.44 5.05 24.40
C MET A 146 10.59 4.57 22.95
N PRO A 147 10.01 5.26 21.96
CA PRO A 147 10.16 4.90 20.56
C PRO A 147 11.60 5.15 20.10
N VAL A 148 12.18 4.12 19.49
CA VAL A 148 13.52 4.16 18.88
C VAL A 148 13.39 3.82 17.41
N ILE A 149 14.14 4.51 16.57
CA ILE A 149 14.17 4.25 15.12
C ILE A 149 15.55 3.70 14.76
N ARG A 150 15.55 2.59 14.03
CA ARG A 150 16.78 2.03 13.48
C ARG A 150 16.62 1.66 12.01
N GLN A 151 17.71 1.60 11.31
CA GLN A 151 17.75 1.04 9.95
C GLN A 151 17.69 -0.48 9.97
N MET A 152 17.17 -1.07 8.92
CA MET A 152 17.22 -2.50 8.69
C MET A 152 18.68 -2.95 8.47
N ARG A 153 19.09 -4.06 9.06
CA ARG A 153 20.47 -4.57 9.03
C ARG A 153 20.74 -5.49 7.85
N VAL A 154 19.70 -6.15 7.36
CA VAL A 154 19.77 -7.05 6.22
C VAL A 154 19.12 -6.41 4.99
N GLU A 155 19.56 -6.78 3.77
CA GLU A 155 18.87 -6.33 2.57
C GLU A 155 17.47 -6.93 2.52
N SER A 156 16.47 -6.08 2.26
CA SER A 156 15.07 -6.48 2.29
C SER A 156 14.51 -6.84 0.92
N LEU A 157 15.04 -6.24 -0.14
CA LEU A 157 14.51 -6.44 -1.48
C LEU A 157 14.68 -7.90 -1.94
N GLY A 158 13.56 -8.61 -2.06
CA GLY A 158 13.53 -10.01 -2.48
C GLY A 158 14.00 -11.01 -1.42
N GLU A 159 14.29 -10.57 -0.18
CA GLU A 159 14.74 -11.43 0.91
C GLU A 159 13.60 -12.37 1.37
N ASN A 160 13.97 -13.45 2.03
CA ASN A 160 13.03 -14.39 2.61
C ASN A 160 12.19 -13.73 3.70
N LEU A 161 10.88 -13.97 3.69
CA LEU A 161 9.95 -13.42 4.67
C LEU A 161 10.27 -13.81 6.11
N THR A 162 10.88 -15.00 6.34
CA THR A 162 11.33 -15.43 7.65
C THR A 162 12.43 -14.53 8.18
N THR A 163 13.45 -14.24 7.36
CA THR A 163 14.57 -13.34 7.70
C THR A 163 14.06 -11.94 7.98
N ILE A 164 13.14 -11.42 7.16
CA ILE A 164 12.52 -10.11 7.36
C ILE A 164 11.73 -10.07 8.67
N ASN A 165 10.92 -11.11 8.95
CA ASN A 165 10.16 -11.21 10.18
C ASN A 165 11.06 -11.29 11.42
N GLU A 166 12.15 -12.05 11.37
CA GLU A 166 13.13 -12.13 12.43
C GLU A 166 13.77 -10.76 12.69
N GLU A 167 14.17 -10.04 11.65
CA GLU A 167 14.77 -8.71 11.79
C GLU A 167 13.79 -7.68 12.39
N ILE A 168 12.50 -7.74 12.02
CA ILE A 168 11.50 -6.77 12.49
C ILE A 168 10.99 -7.13 13.89
N PHE A 169 10.72 -8.42 14.15
CA PHE A 169 10.01 -8.87 15.34
C PHE A 169 10.90 -9.60 16.35
N SER A 170 12.23 -9.69 16.14
CA SER A 170 13.17 -10.41 17.00
C SER A 170 13.28 -9.88 18.44
N ASN A 171 12.63 -8.77 18.77
CA ASN A 171 12.56 -8.26 20.13
C ASN A 171 11.50 -8.96 21.01
N GLY A 172 11.54 -10.29 21.07
CA GLY A 172 11.41 -10.95 22.35
C GLY A 172 10.04 -11.37 22.84
N GLN A 173 8.87 -11.09 22.22
CA GLN A 173 7.60 -11.55 22.80
C GLN A 173 7.07 -12.86 22.17
N ARG A 174 7.21 -13.05 20.85
CA ARG A 174 6.78 -14.29 20.21
C ARG A 174 7.69 -15.47 20.54
N ASP A 175 9.00 -15.25 20.55
CA ASP A 175 9.99 -16.29 20.93
C ASP A 175 9.76 -16.80 22.36
N LYS A 176 9.44 -15.92 23.31
CA LYS A 176 9.14 -16.31 24.68
C LYS A 176 7.89 -17.17 24.81
N TYR A 177 6.86 -16.90 23.98
CA TYR A 177 5.63 -17.67 24.02
C TYR A 177 5.82 -19.07 23.43
N TYR A 178 6.44 -19.18 22.27
CA TYR A 178 6.72 -20.50 21.64
C TYR A 178 7.72 -21.32 22.44
N ARG A 179 8.76 -20.71 22.99
CA ARG A 179 9.70 -21.41 23.89
C ARG A 179 9.00 -21.97 25.12
N ARG A 180 8.15 -21.19 25.79
CA ARG A 180 7.33 -21.68 26.92
C ARG A 180 6.38 -22.81 26.53
N LEU A 181 5.79 -22.79 25.34
CA LEU A 181 4.94 -23.89 24.86
C LEU A 181 5.76 -25.16 24.60
N ILE A 182 6.94 -25.01 23.99
CA ILE A 182 7.84 -26.13 23.74
C ILE A 182 8.36 -26.70 25.05
N GLU A 183 8.81 -25.87 25.98
CA GLU A 183 9.25 -26.28 27.32
C GLU A 183 8.16 -27.08 28.05
N LYS A 184 6.93 -26.55 28.10
CA LYS A 184 5.79 -27.28 28.67
C LYS A 184 5.47 -28.60 27.96
N ALA A 185 5.62 -28.64 26.63
CA ALA A 185 5.36 -29.86 25.87
C ALA A 185 6.47 -30.94 26.07
N VAL A 186 7.68 -30.51 26.39
CA VAL A 186 8.80 -31.41 26.71
C VAL A 186 8.68 -31.93 28.15
N GLU A 187 8.41 -31.03 29.12
CA GLU A 187 8.19 -31.41 30.53
C GLU A 187 6.98 -32.32 30.72
N GLY A 188 5.92 -32.18 29.92
CA GLY A 188 4.74 -33.06 29.98
C GLY A 188 4.93 -34.44 29.35
N LYS A 189 6.09 -34.75 28.78
CA LYS A 189 6.43 -36.09 28.23
C LYS A 189 7.32 -36.92 29.17
N GLU A 190 7.80 -36.32 30.25
CA GLU A 190 8.64 -37.03 31.25
C GLU A 190 7.82 -37.51 32.48
N SER A 191 6.50 -37.43 32.43
CA SER A 191 5.56 -38.03 33.40
C SER A 191 4.68 -39.08 32.70
#